data_b0df9771d58a6a8f55c47c05d7ecb226
#
_entry.id   b0df9771d58a6a8f55c47c05d7ecb226
#
_cell.length_a   1.000
_cell.length_b   1.000
_cell.length_c   1.000
_cell.angle_alpha   90.00
_cell.angle_beta   90.00
_cell.angle_gamma   90.00
#
_symmetry.space_group_name_H-M   'P 1'
#
loop_
_entity.id
_entity.type
_entity.pdbx_description
1 polymer ?
#
loop_
_entity_poly.entity_id
_entity_poly.type
_entity_poly.pdbx_seq_one_letter_code
_entity_poly.pdbx_strand_id
1 'polypeptide(L)'
;MKKLCIALVSALALGIVNAEETDLVVVGSGGAGLSAAIMAAQQGKKVIVLEKMPIIGGNTLRSEGGMNAAGTLQQLEHGIMNDSAMRMSMDAQKGGHYLNNPELTLTLAENAKDAEAWLLSLGAPFCHRMGRGGGQTAARGHGPCDGSAVGQSVMKVLYGTAKKIPTIEIRPLNQVTELLTKDGKISGVKVETKGKDKKDYTIDAKAVVLATG
;
A
#
# COMPACT_ATOMS: atom_id res chain seq x y z
N MET A 1 -9.58 31.10 69.20
CA MET A 1 -8.86 30.08 68.37
C MET A 1 -9.70 29.77 67.14
N LYS A 2 -9.39 30.38 66.02
CA LYS A 2 -10.12 30.15 64.72
C LYS A 2 -9.41 29.05 63.96
N LYS A 3 -10.08 27.94 63.74
CA LYS A 3 -9.56 26.84 62.92
C LYS A 3 -9.78 27.18 61.43
N LEU A 4 -8.68 27.36 60.71
CA LEU A 4 -8.67 27.56 59.25
C LEU A 4 -8.75 26.19 58.58
N CYS A 5 -9.89 25.88 57.97
CA CYS A 5 -10.02 24.71 57.11
C CYS A 5 -9.49 25.06 55.73
N ILE A 6 -8.32 24.50 55.34
CA ILE A 6 -7.78 24.57 53.98
C ILE A 6 -8.42 23.41 53.21
N ALA A 7 -9.33 23.75 52.31
CA ALA A 7 -9.87 22.76 51.34
C ALA A 7 -8.85 22.61 50.19
N LEU A 8 -8.24 21.44 50.14
CA LEU A 8 -7.38 21.03 49.00
C LEU A 8 -8.28 20.69 47.80
N VAL A 9 -8.39 21.62 46.88
CA VAL A 9 -9.02 21.32 45.57
C VAL A 9 -7.99 20.61 44.71
N SER A 10 -8.07 19.29 44.65
CA SER A 10 -7.32 18.49 43.68
C SER A 10 -7.95 18.69 42.29
N ALA A 11 -7.35 19.58 41.52
CA ALA A 11 -7.65 19.68 40.07
C ALA A 11 -7.20 18.38 39.38
N LEU A 12 -8.14 17.50 39.06
CA LEU A 12 -7.92 16.44 38.07
C LEU A 12 -7.66 17.15 36.73
N ALA A 13 -6.40 17.26 36.34
CA ALA A 13 -6.03 17.57 34.99
C ALA A 13 -6.42 16.34 34.14
N LEU A 14 -7.63 16.35 33.56
CA LEU A 14 -7.97 15.51 32.43
C LEU A 14 -7.00 15.90 31.31
N GLY A 15 -5.91 15.15 31.17
CA GLY A 15 -5.01 15.28 30.04
C GLY A 15 -5.84 15.10 28.78
N ILE A 16 -6.03 16.20 28.04
CA ILE A 16 -6.54 16.15 26.68
C ILE A 16 -5.44 15.39 25.91
N VAL A 17 -5.61 14.09 25.74
CA VAL A 17 -4.81 13.32 24.78
C VAL A 17 -5.29 13.84 23.43
N ASN A 18 -4.58 14.85 22.89
CA ASN A 18 -4.80 15.26 21.52
C ASN A 18 -4.59 14.02 20.65
N ALA A 19 -5.63 13.60 19.94
CA ALA A 19 -5.51 12.55 18.95
C ALA A 19 -4.44 12.98 17.94
N GLU A 20 -3.59 12.06 17.56
CA GLU A 20 -2.58 12.31 16.54
C GLU A 20 -3.27 12.58 15.20
N GLU A 21 -2.89 13.64 14.49
CA GLU A 21 -3.50 14.05 13.23
C GLU A 21 -2.60 13.78 12.02
N THR A 22 -3.21 13.30 10.94
CA THR A 22 -2.54 13.11 9.65
C THR A 22 -3.47 13.43 8.46
N ASP A 23 -2.91 13.61 7.26
CA ASP A 23 -3.73 13.77 6.06
C ASP A 23 -4.30 12.42 5.61
N LEU A 24 -3.49 11.36 5.70
CA LEU A 24 -3.84 10.03 5.20
C LEU A 24 -3.36 8.94 6.14
N VAL A 25 -4.25 8.02 6.49
CA VAL A 25 -3.88 6.72 7.04
C VAL A 25 -3.96 5.67 5.95
N VAL A 26 -2.91 4.86 5.80
CA VAL A 26 -2.89 3.70 4.92
C VAL A 26 -2.87 2.43 5.78
N VAL A 27 -3.85 1.56 5.61
CA VAL A 27 -4.00 0.32 6.36
C VAL A 27 -3.46 -0.84 5.54
N GLY A 28 -2.29 -1.33 5.92
CA GLY A 28 -1.53 -2.37 5.22
C GLY A 28 -0.33 -1.83 4.46
N SER A 29 0.80 -2.53 4.57
CA SER A 29 2.10 -2.14 4.01
C SER A 29 2.52 -2.97 2.79
N GLY A 30 1.58 -3.62 2.13
CA GLY A 30 1.83 -4.33 0.87
C GLY A 30 2.09 -3.36 -0.30
N GLY A 31 2.22 -3.90 -1.51
CA GLY A 31 2.48 -3.12 -2.72
C GLY A 31 1.48 -1.98 -2.92
N ALA A 32 0.18 -2.26 -2.77
CA ALA A 32 -0.87 -1.24 -2.91
C ALA A 32 -0.75 -0.13 -1.84
N GLY A 33 -0.54 -0.52 -0.57
CA GLY A 33 -0.44 0.45 0.52
C GLY A 33 0.77 1.37 0.40
N LEU A 34 1.97 0.83 0.15
CA LEU A 34 3.15 1.65 -0.03
C LEU A 34 3.10 2.51 -1.29
N SER A 35 2.50 2.03 -2.38
CA SER A 35 2.28 2.84 -3.58
C SER A 35 1.36 4.03 -3.28
N ALA A 36 0.23 3.80 -2.59
CA ALA A 36 -0.67 4.87 -2.19
C ALA A 36 0.03 5.90 -1.26
N ALA A 37 0.82 5.41 -0.31
CA ALA A 37 1.57 6.27 0.62
C ALA A 37 2.59 7.17 -0.11
N ILE A 38 3.38 6.60 -1.03
CA ILE A 38 4.37 7.34 -1.81
C ILE A 38 3.67 8.39 -2.68
N MET A 39 2.63 8.01 -3.40
CA MET A 39 1.88 8.92 -4.27
C MET A 39 1.25 10.08 -3.50
N ALA A 40 0.69 9.83 -2.33
CA ALA A 40 0.14 10.89 -1.47
C ALA A 40 1.24 11.82 -0.93
N ALA A 41 2.36 11.26 -0.49
CA ALA A 41 3.48 12.03 0.03
C ALA A 41 4.15 12.89 -1.06
N GLN A 42 4.22 12.42 -2.30
CA GLN A 42 4.68 13.22 -3.45
C GLN A 42 3.77 14.43 -3.73
N GLN A 43 2.51 14.38 -3.28
CA GLN A 43 1.57 15.50 -3.30
C GLN A 43 1.61 16.36 -2.02
N GLY A 44 2.66 16.21 -1.20
CA GLY A 44 2.86 16.98 0.03
C GLY A 44 2.00 16.56 1.21
N LYS A 45 1.38 15.37 1.20
CA LYS A 45 0.55 14.88 2.30
C LYS A 45 1.39 14.20 3.37
N LYS A 46 0.97 14.35 4.63
CA LYS A 46 1.46 13.53 5.75
C LYS A 46 0.75 12.19 5.73
N VAL A 47 1.50 11.09 5.81
CA VAL A 47 0.96 9.74 5.69
C VAL A 47 1.46 8.86 6.83
N ILE A 48 0.53 8.14 7.46
CA ILE A 48 0.85 7.09 8.43
C ILE A 48 0.43 5.76 7.82
N VAL A 49 1.39 4.85 7.64
CA VAL A 49 1.14 3.48 7.18
C VAL A 49 1.11 2.55 8.39
N LEU A 50 0.00 1.86 8.61
CA LEU A 50 -0.20 0.94 9.73
C LEU A 50 -0.15 -0.50 9.22
N GLU A 51 0.73 -1.31 9.82
CA GLU A 51 0.91 -2.72 9.47
C GLU A 51 0.74 -3.60 10.71
N LYS A 52 -0.16 -4.58 10.64
CA LYS A 52 -0.41 -5.49 11.76
C LYS A 52 0.73 -6.47 12.04
N MET A 53 1.50 -6.80 11.00
CA MET A 53 2.62 -7.75 11.10
C MET A 53 3.93 -7.03 11.45
N PRO A 54 4.93 -7.75 11.99
CA PRO A 54 6.25 -7.18 12.25
C PRO A 54 7.06 -6.92 10.97
N ILE A 55 6.66 -7.52 9.85
CA ILE A 55 7.36 -7.44 8.55
C ILE A 55 6.51 -6.64 7.57
N ILE A 56 7.13 -5.64 6.96
CA ILE A 56 6.55 -4.81 5.92
C ILE A 56 6.52 -5.58 4.60
N GLY A 57 5.43 -5.46 3.83
CA GLY A 57 5.35 -5.97 2.45
C GLY A 57 4.22 -6.94 2.15
N GLY A 58 3.56 -7.48 3.17
CA GLY A 58 2.40 -8.36 3.01
C GLY A 58 2.64 -9.51 2.03
N ASN A 59 1.60 -9.89 1.27
CA ASN A 59 1.72 -10.93 0.26
C ASN A 59 2.53 -10.51 -0.96
N THR A 60 2.66 -9.20 -1.23
CA THR A 60 3.52 -8.71 -2.30
C THR A 60 4.97 -9.16 -2.12
N LEU A 61 5.50 -9.09 -0.90
CA LEU A 61 6.87 -9.56 -0.61
C LEU A 61 7.09 -11.04 -0.92
N ARG A 62 6.03 -11.85 -0.89
CA ARG A 62 6.06 -13.31 -1.08
C ARG A 62 5.73 -13.72 -2.52
N SER A 63 5.36 -12.77 -3.39
CA SER A 63 5.02 -13.08 -4.77
C SER A 63 6.25 -13.39 -5.60
N GLU A 64 6.08 -14.37 -6.49
CA GLU A 64 7.09 -14.83 -7.44
C GLU A 64 6.64 -14.55 -8.89
N GLY A 65 7.45 -14.96 -9.85
CA GLY A 65 7.14 -14.79 -11.27
C GLY A 65 7.46 -13.39 -11.76
N GLY A 66 6.48 -12.71 -12.34
CA GLY A 66 6.65 -11.38 -12.93
C GLY A 66 5.42 -10.49 -12.72
N MET A 67 5.59 -9.20 -12.87
CA MET A 67 4.52 -8.23 -12.97
C MET A 67 4.01 -8.20 -14.41
N ASN A 68 2.74 -8.51 -14.62
CA ASN A 68 2.14 -8.45 -15.96
C ASN A 68 1.79 -7.01 -16.33
N ALA A 69 2.29 -6.55 -17.49
CA ALA A 69 1.91 -5.29 -18.10
C ALA A 69 1.93 -5.40 -19.62
N ALA A 70 0.89 -4.91 -20.27
CA ALA A 70 0.74 -4.96 -21.72
C ALA A 70 1.04 -3.62 -22.37
N GLY A 71 1.65 -3.62 -23.56
CA GLY A 71 1.96 -2.42 -24.33
C GLY A 71 3.16 -1.63 -23.79
N THR A 72 4.07 -2.28 -23.05
CA THR A 72 5.27 -1.68 -22.50
C THR A 72 6.37 -1.47 -23.55
N LEU A 73 7.33 -0.60 -23.25
CA LEU A 73 8.49 -0.43 -24.12
C LEU A 73 9.30 -1.72 -24.26
N GLN A 74 9.46 -2.47 -23.17
CA GLN A 74 10.17 -3.75 -23.20
C GLN A 74 9.50 -4.77 -24.13
N GLN A 75 8.15 -4.81 -24.17
CA GLN A 75 7.46 -5.65 -25.15
C GLN A 75 7.77 -5.27 -26.58
N LEU A 76 7.78 -3.98 -26.89
CA LEU A 76 8.14 -3.48 -28.24
C LEU A 76 9.57 -3.87 -28.62
N GLU A 77 10.53 -3.71 -27.71
CA GLU A 77 11.93 -4.10 -27.91
C GLU A 77 12.10 -5.62 -28.18
N HIS A 78 11.18 -6.44 -27.66
CA HIS A 78 11.11 -7.88 -27.91
C HIS A 78 10.26 -8.26 -29.13
N GLY A 79 9.83 -7.29 -29.94
CA GLY A 79 8.99 -7.54 -31.12
C GLY A 79 7.54 -7.92 -30.80
N ILE A 80 7.08 -7.72 -29.56
CA ILE A 80 5.69 -7.97 -29.16
C ILE A 80 4.87 -6.71 -29.43
N MET A 81 4.40 -6.60 -30.69
CA MET A 81 3.76 -5.39 -31.21
C MET A 81 2.23 -5.37 -31.04
N ASN A 82 1.63 -6.51 -30.71
CA ASN A 82 0.18 -6.71 -30.80
C ASN A 82 -0.48 -7.08 -29.47
N ASP A 83 0.18 -6.78 -28.34
CA ASP A 83 -0.42 -6.91 -27.03
C ASP A 83 -1.11 -5.58 -26.59
N SER A 84 -2.14 -5.70 -25.72
CA SER A 84 -2.92 -4.57 -25.26
C SER A 84 -3.55 -4.86 -23.91
N ALA A 85 -3.97 -3.79 -23.21
CA ALA A 85 -4.72 -3.89 -21.97
C ALA A 85 -5.99 -4.74 -22.11
N MET A 86 -6.74 -4.55 -23.21
CA MET A 86 -7.94 -5.36 -23.49
C MET A 86 -7.59 -6.84 -23.61
N ARG A 87 -6.53 -7.18 -24.34
CA ARG A 87 -6.05 -8.55 -24.50
C ARG A 87 -5.60 -9.17 -23.18
N MET A 88 -4.88 -8.40 -22.36
CA MET A 88 -4.48 -8.79 -21.00
C MET A 88 -5.70 -9.05 -20.12
N SER A 89 -6.71 -8.17 -20.14
CA SER A 89 -7.95 -8.34 -19.40
C SER A 89 -8.72 -9.59 -19.84
N MET A 90 -8.82 -9.83 -21.14
CA MET A 90 -9.48 -11.03 -21.66
C MET A 90 -8.78 -12.33 -21.24
N ASP A 91 -7.44 -12.36 -21.28
CA ASP A 91 -6.66 -13.50 -20.80
C ASP A 91 -6.91 -13.75 -19.31
N ALA A 92 -6.94 -12.68 -18.49
CA ALA A 92 -7.22 -12.78 -17.06
C ALA A 92 -8.65 -13.29 -16.78
N GLN A 93 -9.64 -12.79 -17.52
CA GLN A 93 -11.02 -13.26 -17.38
C GLN A 93 -11.16 -14.74 -17.76
N LYS A 94 -10.55 -15.16 -18.87
CA LYS A 94 -10.53 -16.54 -19.31
C LYS A 94 -9.82 -17.45 -18.30
N GLY A 95 -8.65 -17.02 -17.78
CA GLY A 95 -7.90 -17.76 -16.77
C GLY A 95 -8.65 -17.89 -15.45
N GLY A 96 -9.45 -16.88 -15.09
CA GLY A 96 -10.35 -16.88 -13.94
C GLY A 96 -11.71 -17.53 -14.20
N HIS A 97 -11.89 -18.25 -15.31
CA HIS A 97 -13.16 -18.88 -15.71
C HIS A 97 -14.35 -17.91 -15.71
N TYR A 98 -14.09 -16.62 -16.00
CA TYR A 98 -15.06 -15.51 -15.99
C TYR A 98 -15.75 -15.27 -14.64
N LEU A 99 -15.12 -15.72 -13.54
CA LEU A 99 -15.59 -15.47 -12.16
C LEU A 99 -15.10 -14.13 -11.60
N ASN A 100 -14.10 -13.54 -12.20
CA ASN A 100 -13.55 -12.25 -11.84
C ASN A 100 -14.44 -11.09 -12.34
N ASN A 101 -14.36 -9.98 -11.61
CA ASN A 101 -15.03 -8.74 -12.02
C ASN A 101 -14.34 -8.19 -13.29
N PRO A 102 -15.05 -8.06 -14.43
CA PRO A 102 -14.45 -7.61 -15.69
C PRO A 102 -13.98 -6.17 -15.69
N GLU A 103 -14.65 -5.28 -14.94
CA GLU A 103 -14.25 -3.87 -14.81
C GLU A 103 -12.94 -3.74 -14.05
N LEU A 104 -12.77 -4.51 -12.96
CA LEU A 104 -11.52 -4.52 -12.19
C LEU A 104 -10.36 -5.12 -12.98
N THR A 105 -10.59 -6.18 -13.75
CA THR A 105 -9.54 -6.75 -14.61
C THR A 105 -9.11 -5.80 -15.72
N LEU A 106 -10.05 -5.06 -16.30
CA LEU A 106 -9.74 -4.05 -17.31
C LEU A 106 -8.99 -2.87 -16.69
N THR A 107 -9.46 -2.33 -15.57
CA THR A 107 -8.78 -1.25 -14.83
C THR A 107 -7.34 -1.62 -14.49
N LEU A 108 -7.11 -2.84 -13.99
CA LEU A 108 -5.76 -3.32 -13.72
C LEU A 108 -4.92 -3.34 -14.99
N ALA A 109 -5.45 -3.88 -16.09
CA ALA A 109 -4.72 -4.04 -17.34
C ALA A 109 -4.37 -2.69 -18.00
N GLU A 110 -5.29 -1.72 -17.96
CA GLU A 110 -5.09 -0.37 -18.50
C GLU A 110 -4.02 0.41 -17.75
N ASN A 111 -3.93 0.22 -16.43
CA ASN A 111 -2.98 0.95 -15.58
C ASN A 111 -1.66 0.20 -15.35
N ALA A 112 -1.55 -1.05 -15.75
CA ALA A 112 -0.36 -1.88 -15.47
C ALA A 112 0.91 -1.34 -16.12
N LYS A 113 0.82 -0.79 -17.34
CA LYS A 113 1.94 -0.18 -18.06
C LYS A 113 2.52 1.02 -17.30
N ASP A 114 1.65 1.91 -16.85
CA ASP A 114 2.07 3.11 -16.14
C ASP A 114 2.62 2.77 -14.75
N ALA A 115 2.04 1.76 -14.08
CA ALA A 115 2.56 1.26 -12.82
C ALA A 115 3.95 0.62 -12.97
N GLU A 116 4.19 -0.10 -14.06
CA GLU A 116 5.50 -0.69 -14.38
C GLU A 116 6.53 0.41 -14.65
N ALA A 117 6.19 1.40 -15.48
CA ALA A 117 7.05 2.54 -15.77
C ALA A 117 7.38 3.36 -14.51
N TRP A 118 6.40 3.53 -13.62
CA TRP A 118 6.61 4.19 -12.34
C TRP A 118 7.57 3.41 -11.44
N LEU A 119 7.42 2.08 -11.33
CA LEU A 119 8.35 1.24 -10.56
C LEU A 119 9.77 1.30 -11.12
N LEU A 120 9.94 1.32 -12.45
CA LEU A 120 11.23 1.54 -13.10
C LEU A 120 11.84 2.89 -12.72
N SER A 121 11.03 3.95 -12.71
CA SER A 121 11.48 5.29 -12.30
C SER A 121 11.95 5.37 -10.85
N LEU A 122 11.43 4.47 -9.98
CA LEU A 122 11.88 4.32 -8.60
C LEU A 122 13.12 3.42 -8.46
N GLY A 123 13.57 2.80 -9.55
CA GLY A 123 14.75 1.93 -9.59
C GLY A 123 14.45 0.44 -9.46
N ALA A 124 13.24 -0.01 -9.84
CA ALA A 124 12.95 -1.44 -9.93
C ALA A 124 13.89 -2.10 -10.96
N PRO A 125 14.54 -3.23 -10.62
CA PRO A 125 15.56 -3.85 -11.47
C PRO A 125 14.94 -4.73 -12.56
N PHE A 126 13.82 -4.28 -13.15
CA PHE A 126 13.20 -4.99 -14.26
C PHE A 126 14.06 -4.87 -15.50
N CYS A 127 14.26 -5.97 -16.19
CA CYS A 127 15.00 -5.98 -17.43
C CYS A 127 14.15 -6.47 -18.60
N HIS A 128 14.78 -6.46 -19.78
CA HIS A 128 14.17 -6.85 -21.04
C HIS A 128 13.79 -8.36 -21.13
N ARG A 129 13.81 -9.12 -20.03
CA ARG A 129 13.37 -10.51 -20.02
C ARG A 129 11.87 -10.59 -19.82
N MET A 130 11.16 -10.96 -20.88
CA MET A 130 9.71 -11.11 -20.85
C MET A 130 9.30 -12.56 -20.54
N GLY A 131 8.48 -12.74 -19.50
CA GLY A 131 7.86 -14.01 -19.17
C GLY A 131 6.47 -14.15 -19.81
N ARG A 132 6.09 -15.39 -20.15
CA ARG A 132 4.73 -15.72 -20.56
C ARG A 132 4.12 -16.69 -19.56
N GLY A 133 3.09 -16.26 -18.85
CA GLY A 133 2.34 -17.13 -17.93
C GLY A 133 1.44 -18.12 -18.66
N GLY A 134 1.03 -19.18 -17.96
CA GLY A 134 0.08 -20.15 -18.50
C GLY A 134 -1.23 -19.49 -18.91
N GLY A 135 -1.74 -19.83 -20.10
CA GLY A 135 -2.99 -19.27 -20.63
C GLY A 135 -2.90 -17.85 -21.20
N GLN A 136 -1.77 -17.16 -21.06
CA GLN A 136 -1.58 -15.83 -21.66
C GLN A 136 -1.34 -15.92 -23.17
N THR A 137 -1.92 -14.99 -23.92
CA THR A 137 -1.76 -14.90 -25.39
C THR A 137 -0.49 -14.18 -25.81
N ALA A 138 0.14 -13.39 -24.91
CA ALA A 138 1.41 -12.71 -25.15
C ALA A 138 2.35 -12.84 -23.92
N ALA A 139 3.65 -12.71 -24.15
CA ALA A 139 4.63 -12.55 -23.06
C ALA A 139 4.53 -11.12 -22.52
N ARG A 140 4.20 -10.97 -21.24
CA ARG A 140 3.99 -9.67 -20.58
C ARG A 140 4.45 -9.63 -19.11
N GLY A 141 5.11 -10.68 -18.66
CA GLY A 141 5.65 -10.75 -17.29
C GLY A 141 7.00 -10.07 -17.21
N HIS A 142 7.05 -8.93 -16.50
CA HIS A 142 8.25 -8.17 -16.22
C HIS A 142 8.84 -8.62 -14.89
N GLY A 143 10.14 -8.79 -14.81
CA GLY A 143 10.79 -9.25 -13.60
C GLY A 143 12.25 -8.84 -13.50
N PRO A 144 12.88 -9.12 -12.33
CA PRO A 144 14.28 -8.80 -12.10
C PRO A 144 15.22 -9.53 -13.06
N CYS A 145 16.29 -8.83 -13.45
CA CYS A 145 17.30 -9.36 -14.40
C CYS A 145 18.04 -10.58 -13.88
N ASP A 146 18.21 -10.69 -12.58
CA ASP A 146 18.86 -11.80 -11.91
C ASP A 146 17.97 -13.02 -11.70
N GLY A 147 16.70 -12.94 -12.12
CA GLY A 147 15.70 -14.00 -11.94
C GLY A 147 15.16 -14.14 -10.52
N SER A 148 15.48 -13.21 -9.63
CA SER A 148 14.92 -13.21 -8.27
C SER A 148 13.39 -12.97 -8.28
N ALA A 149 12.73 -13.26 -7.14
CA ALA A 149 11.31 -13.07 -6.96
C ALA A 149 10.90 -11.60 -7.17
N VAL A 150 9.93 -11.35 -8.05
CA VAL A 150 9.48 -9.99 -8.38
C VAL A 150 8.99 -9.23 -7.16
N GLY A 151 8.29 -9.90 -6.25
CA GLY A 151 7.76 -9.27 -5.05
C GLY A 151 8.82 -8.71 -4.12
N GLN A 152 9.93 -9.41 -3.94
CA GLN A 152 11.06 -8.93 -3.15
C GLN A 152 11.67 -7.67 -3.75
N SER A 153 11.85 -7.65 -5.08
CA SER A 153 12.39 -6.50 -5.81
C SER A 153 11.47 -5.29 -5.75
N VAL A 154 10.17 -5.49 -5.97
CA VAL A 154 9.16 -4.43 -5.86
C VAL A 154 9.12 -3.88 -4.44
N MET A 155 9.07 -4.73 -3.43
CA MET A 155 9.00 -4.29 -2.04
C MET A 155 10.28 -3.59 -1.58
N LYS A 156 11.45 -4.04 -2.03
CA LYS A 156 12.73 -3.37 -1.76
C LYS A 156 12.70 -1.92 -2.27
N VAL A 157 12.17 -1.71 -3.47
CA VAL A 157 12.06 -0.38 -4.08
C VAL A 157 11.01 0.47 -3.37
N LEU A 158 9.79 -0.04 -3.20
CA LEU A 158 8.70 0.71 -2.56
C LEU A 158 9.04 1.07 -1.11
N TYR A 159 9.47 0.10 -0.31
CA TYR A 159 9.81 0.36 1.08
C TYR A 159 11.04 1.27 1.20
N GLY A 160 12.06 1.04 0.37
CA GLY A 160 13.24 1.90 0.31
C GLY A 160 12.93 3.34 -0.07
N THR A 161 11.99 3.57 -0.99
CA THR A 161 11.50 4.90 -1.38
C THR A 161 10.69 5.53 -0.26
N ALA A 162 9.71 4.82 0.29
CA ALA A 162 8.86 5.34 1.38
C ALA A 162 9.68 5.78 2.60
N LYS A 163 10.71 5.03 2.98
CA LYS A 163 11.60 5.40 4.10
C LYS A 163 12.42 6.67 3.90
N LYS A 164 12.63 7.08 2.66
CA LYS A 164 13.39 8.31 2.34
C LYS A 164 12.49 9.56 2.33
N ILE A 165 11.18 9.40 2.36
CA ILE A 165 10.22 10.51 2.34
C ILE A 165 9.85 10.88 3.79
N PRO A 166 10.25 12.06 4.30
CA PRO A 166 10.06 12.42 5.71
C PRO A 166 8.60 12.52 6.15
N THR A 167 7.68 12.72 5.20
CA THR A 167 6.23 12.81 5.46
C THR A 167 5.52 11.46 5.54
N ILE A 168 6.25 10.34 5.36
CA ILE A 168 5.71 8.99 5.53
C ILE A 168 6.25 8.39 6.82
N GLU A 169 5.35 8.03 7.73
CA GLU A 169 5.65 7.23 8.90
C GLU A 169 5.10 5.82 8.72
N ILE A 170 5.93 4.78 8.95
CA ILE A 170 5.53 3.38 8.82
C ILE A 170 5.61 2.72 10.19
N ARG A 171 4.48 2.19 10.67
CA ARG A 171 4.33 1.56 11.98
C ARG A 171 4.01 0.07 11.85
N PRO A 172 4.99 -0.82 11.95
CA PRO A 172 4.74 -2.25 12.09
C PRO A 172 4.14 -2.57 13.48
N LEU A 173 3.49 -3.72 13.61
CA LEU A 173 2.82 -4.16 14.84
C LEU A 173 1.70 -3.22 15.30
N ASN A 174 1.07 -2.50 14.39
CA ASN A 174 -0.06 -1.63 14.64
C ASN A 174 -1.26 -2.07 13.79
N GLN A 175 -2.25 -2.68 14.43
CA GLN A 175 -3.46 -3.18 13.77
C GLN A 175 -4.57 -2.14 13.85
N VAL A 176 -5.12 -1.75 12.71
CA VAL A 176 -6.37 -1.00 12.68
C VAL A 176 -7.51 -1.96 13.00
N THR A 177 -8.32 -1.60 13.98
CA THR A 177 -9.44 -2.41 14.45
C THR A 177 -10.80 -1.79 14.13
N GLU A 178 -10.83 -0.47 13.89
CA GLU A 178 -12.07 0.25 13.63
C GLU A 178 -11.81 1.48 12.74
N LEU A 179 -12.76 1.78 11.86
CA LEU A 179 -12.83 3.06 11.11
C LEU A 179 -13.71 4.02 11.89
N LEU A 180 -13.16 5.17 12.25
CA LEU A 180 -13.90 6.22 12.97
C LEU A 180 -14.64 7.10 11.96
N THR A 181 -15.87 7.46 12.31
CA THR A 181 -16.70 8.34 11.49
C THR A 181 -17.28 9.47 12.32
N LYS A 182 -17.38 10.64 11.69
CA LYS A 182 -18.05 11.82 12.24
C LYS A 182 -18.95 12.40 11.15
N ASP A 183 -20.21 12.63 11.47
CA ASP A 183 -21.23 13.17 10.53
C ASP A 183 -21.31 12.36 9.20
N GLY A 184 -21.22 11.02 9.32
CA GLY A 184 -21.28 10.09 8.18
C GLY A 184 -20.04 10.06 7.28
N LYS A 185 -18.94 10.73 7.66
CA LYS A 185 -17.66 10.74 6.94
C LYS A 185 -16.56 10.10 7.78
N ILE A 186 -15.58 9.49 7.11
CA ILE A 186 -14.38 9.00 7.77
C ILE A 186 -13.68 10.15 8.47
N SER A 187 -13.33 9.97 9.74
CA SER A 187 -12.59 10.93 10.57
C SER A 187 -11.28 10.38 11.12
N GLY A 188 -11.05 9.07 11.01
CA GLY A 188 -9.82 8.46 11.51
C GLY A 188 -9.91 6.96 11.69
N VAL A 189 -9.02 6.42 12.51
CA VAL A 189 -8.95 4.98 12.82
C VAL A 189 -8.65 4.74 14.30
N LYS A 190 -9.15 3.61 14.82
CA LYS A 190 -8.70 3.04 16.09
C LYS A 190 -7.62 1.99 15.80
N VAL A 191 -6.56 2.02 16.59
CA VAL A 191 -5.37 1.19 16.43
C VAL A 191 -5.08 0.43 17.72
N GLU A 192 -4.77 -0.85 17.59
CA GLU A 192 -4.25 -1.70 18.66
C GLU A 192 -2.79 -2.07 18.34
N THR A 193 -1.86 -1.78 19.26
CA THR A 193 -0.48 -2.25 19.11
C THR A 193 -0.39 -3.74 19.41
N LYS A 194 0.40 -4.47 18.62
CA LYS A 194 0.71 -5.89 18.84
C LYS A 194 2.07 -6.00 19.52
N GLY A 195 2.18 -6.88 20.52
CA GLY A 195 3.43 -7.08 21.25
C GLY A 195 3.22 -7.17 22.75
N LYS A 196 4.29 -6.97 23.54
CA LYS A 196 4.24 -7.13 25.01
C LYS A 196 3.46 -5.99 25.69
N ASP A 197 3.57 -4.78 25.17
CA ASP A 197 2.90 -3.57 25.71
C ASP A 197 1.74 -3.19 24.78
N LYS A 198 0.61 -3.88 24.93
CA LYS A 198 -0.60 -3.56 24.16
C LYS A 198 -1.13 -2.19 24.57
N LYS A 199 -1.34 -1.32 23.59
CA LYS A 199 -1.96 -0.01 23.76
C LYS A 199 -3.00 0.21 22.68
N ASP A 200 -4.12 0.78 23.04
CA ASP A 200 -5.11 1.29 22.12
C ASP A 200 -4.93 2.78 21.97
N TYR A 201 -4.99 3.28 20.75
CA TYR A 201 -4.97 4.71 20.47
C TYR A 201 -5.77 5.02 19.20
N THR A 202 -6.02 6.30 18.96
CA THR A 202 -6.73 6.77 17.77
C THR A 202 -5.83 7.71 16.97
N ILE A 203 -6.06 7.71 15.65
CA ILE A 203 -5.45 8.67 14.74
C ILE A 203 -6.58 9.36 14.00
N ASP A 204 -6.64 10.68 14.07
CA ASP A 204 -7.53 11.49 13.27
C ASP A 204 -6.93 11.64 11.87
N ALA A 205 -7.73 11.37 10.84
CA ALA A 205 -7.27 11.39 9.46
C ALA A 205 -8.31 11.99 8.53
N LYS A 206 -7.87 12.78 7.55
CA LYS A 206 -8.76 13.35 6.52
C LYS A 206 -9.24 12.28 5.54
N ALA A 207 -8.45 11.23 5.34
CA ALA A 207 -8.78 10.09 4.49
C ALA A 207 -8.12 8.80 5.00
N VAL A 208 -8.69 7.64 4.64
CA VAL A 208 -8.16 6.32 4.94
C VAL A 208 -8.16 5.48 3.67
N VAL A 209 -7.01 4.86 3.36
CA VAL A 209 -6.87 3.85 2.30
C VAL A 209 -6.82 2.47 2.94
N LEU A 210 -7.74 1.58 2.57
CA LEU A 210 -7.73 0.19 2.94
C LEU A 210 -6.94 -0.61 1.90
N ALA A 211 -5.76 -1.11 2.30
CA ALA A 211 -4.86 -1.91 1.47
C ALA A 211 -4.46 -3.22 2.17
N THR A 212 -5.43 -3.82 2.83
CA THR A 212 -5.24 -4.97 3.73
C THR A 212 -4.94 -6.30 3.03
N GLY A 213 -5.23 -6.39 1.73
CA GLY A 213 -5.09 -7.59 0.90
C GLY A 213 -6.28 -8.51 0.98
#